data_76e579ef9a36f6edc3d09c2b4f5f59ae
#
_entry.id   76e579ef9a36f6edc3d09c2b4f5f59ae
#
_cell.length_a   1.000
_cell.length_b   1.000
_cell.length_c   1.000
_cell.angle_alpha   90.00
_cell.angle_beta   90.00
_cell.angle_gamma   90.00
#
_symmetry.space_group_name_H-M   'P 1'
#
loop_
_entity.id
_entity.type
_entity.pdbx_description
1 polymer ?
#
loop_
_entity_poly.entity_id
_entity_poly.type
_entity_poly.pdbx_seq_one_letter_code
_entity_poly.pdbx_strand_id
1 'polypeptide(L)'
;MITHYKIKVFWDLEYQDLDYVNESFNDVELLTKWTTLGYPSRFTGDMCDMRHRQPAWNAQFINHFAAKGWKDIGTSYYRMNTGTVLPTHGDLYKRYVEIFNLQGREHCIHRAIIFLQDWQSGHYAEYEGKPFVNWSAGDVVEWCYDTKHMAANLGLDPRYTLQITGWV
;
A
#
# COMPACT_ATOMS: atom_id res chain seq x y z
N MET A 1 -13.98 6.98 5.32
CA MET A 1 -14.41 7.43 3.96
C MET A 1 -13.28 7.10 2.99
N ILE A 2 -13.61 6.56 1.80
CA ILE A 2 -12.63 6.26 0.75
C ILE A 2 -12.74 7.35 -0.31
N THR A 3 -11.60 7.91 -0.73
CA THR A 3 -11.52 8.92 -1.78
C THR A 3 -10.66 8.38 -2.91
N HIS A 4 -11.13 8.55 -4.14
CA HIS A 4 -10.39 8.22 -5.36
C HIS A 4 -10.15 9.48 -6.17
N TYR A 5 -8.90 9.70 -6.59
CA TYR A 5 -8.50 10.82 -7.43
C TYR A 5 -7.25 10.47 -8.24
N LYS A 6 -6.82 11.35 -9.12
CA LYS A 6 -5.65 11.16 -9.96
C LYS A 6 -4.62 12.25 -9.73
N ILE A 7 -3.35 11.86 -9.69
CA ILE A 7 -2.22 12.78 -9.74
C ILE A 7 -1.50 12.64 -11.09
N LYS A 8 -0.85 13.70 -11.50
CA LYS A 8 -0.03 13.66 -12.73
C LYS A 8 1.18 12.75 -12.49
N VAL A 9 1.44 11.85 -13.41
CA VAL A 9 2.66 11.02 -13.39
C VAL A 9 3.89 11.91 -13.62
N PHE A 10 4.85 11.86 -12.71
CA PHE A 10 6.12 12.59 -12.75
C PHE A 10 7.32 11.68 -12.46
N TRP A 11 7.09 10.40 -12.20
CA TRP A 11 8.10 9.38 -11.91
C TRP A 11 8.42 8.58 -13.17
N ASP A 12 9.59 7.98 -13.17
CA ASP A 12 10.05 7.03 -14.17
C ASP A 12 9.94 5.59 -13.65
N LEU A 13 10.60 4.65 -14.31
CA LEU A 13 10.53 3.23 -13.99
C LEU A 13 11.50 2.80 -12.88
N GLU A 14 12.22 3.71 -12.23
CA GLU A 14 13.19 3.39 -11.17
C GLU A 14 12.57 2.55 -10.04
N TYR A 15 11.26 2.68 -9.80
CA TYR A 15 10.55 1.86 -8.82
C TYR A 15 10.60 0.36 -9.10
N GLN A 16 10.87 -0.06 -10.34
CA GLN A 16 10.96 -1.49 -10.68
C GLN A 16 12.28 -2.12 -10.23
N ASP A 17 13.32 -1.32 -10.09
CA ASP A 17 14.71 -1.73 -9.80
C ASP A 17 15.09 -1.50 -8.32
N LEU A 18 14.12 -1.26 -7.44
CA LEU A 18 14.38 -1.09 -6.01
C LEU A 18 14.65 -2.43 -5.32
N ASP A 19 15.32 -2.37 -4.17
CA ASP A 19 15.64 -3.54 -3.36
C ASP A 19 14.39 -4.05 -2.61
N TYR A 20 13.59 -4.86 -3.30
CA TYR A 20 12.38 -5.45 -2.74
C TYR A 20 12.68 -6.70 -1.93
N VAL A 21 12.21 -6.73 -0.69
CA VAL A 21 12.28 -7.88 0.19
C VAL A 21 10.89 -8.30 0.64
N ASN A 22 10.65 -9.60 0.76
CA ASN A 22 9.37 -10.08 1.27
C ASN A 22 9.23 -9.72 2.74
N GLU A 23 8.16 -9.03 3.07
CA GLU A 23 7.82 -8.69 4.44
C GLU A 23 6.80 -9.68 5.00
N SER A 24 7.07 -10.19 6.19
CA SER A 24 6.12 -11.05 6.89
C SER A 24 4.91 -10.23 7.34
N PHE A 25 3.72 -10.77 7.13
CA PHE A 25 2.50 -10.17 7.65
C PHE A 25 2.52 -10.21 9.18
N ASN A 26 2.31 -9.07 9.82
CA ASN A 26 2.55 -8.88 11.25
C ASN A 26 1.34 -9.17 12.15
N ASP A 27 0.17 -9.48 11.58
CA ASP A 27 -1.00 -9.94 12.31
C ASP A 27 -1.06 -11.48 12.29
N VAL A 28 -0.51 -12.08 13.35
CA VAL A 28 -0.40 -13.54 13.48
C VAL A 28 -1.77 -14.22 13.57
N GLU A 29 -2.75 -13.57 14.15
CA GLU A 29 -4.12 -14.11 14.28
C GLU A 29 -4.79 -14.19 12.91
N LEU A 30 -4.74 -13.12 12.13
CA LEU A 30 -5.24 -13.12 10.75
C LEU A 30 -4.48 -14.11 9.87
N LEU A 31 -3.16 -14.19 10.00
CA LEU A 31 -2.34 -15.13 9.24
C LEU A 31 -2.77 -16.58 9.51
N THR A 32 -2.99 -16.93 10.77
CA THR A 32 -3.48 -18.24 11.18
C THR A 32 -4.86 -18.55 10.58
N LYS A 33 -5.78 -17.58 10.62
CA LYS A 33 -7.10 -17.68 10.02
C LYS A 33 -7.03 -17.93 8.52
N TRP A 34 -6.22 -17.16 7.79
CA TRP A 34 -6.06 -17.33 6.35
C TRP A 34 -5.48 -18.70 5.98
N THR A 35 -4.47 -19.15 6.72
CA THR A 35 -3.89 -20.48 6.54
C THR A 35 -4.93 -21.59 6.74
N THR A 36 -5.76 -21.48 7.77
CA THR A 36 -6.86 -22.42 8.05
C THR A 36 -7.90 -22.42 6.93
N LEU A 37 -8.13 -21.28 6.29
CA LEU A 37 -9.05 -21.17 5.14
C LEU A 37 -8.44 -21.68 3.82
N GLY A 38 -7.19 -22.12 3.82
CA GLY A 38 -6.53 -22.69 2.65
C GLY A 38 -5.87 -21.66 1.72
N TYR A 39 -5.67 -20.43 2.17
CA TYR A 39 -4.85 -19.49 1.41
C TYR A 39 -3.39 -19.96 1.33
N PRO A 40 -2.65 -19.61 0.26
CA PRO A 40 -1.24 -19.95 0.17
C PRO A 40 -0.43 -19.29 1.30
N SER A 41 0.71 -19.87 1.66
CA SER A 41 1.56 -19.39 2.77
C SER A 41 2.23 -18.04 2.51
N ARG A 42 2.18 -17.53 1.29
CA ARG A 42 2.76 -16.23 0.90
C ARG A 42 1.64 -15.22 0.67
N PHE A 43 1.36 -14.44 1.69
CA PHE A 43 0.24 -13.50 1.71
C PHE A 43 0.63 -12.06 1.43
N THR A 44 1.91 -11.71 1.51
CA THR A 44 2.36 -10.35 1.32
C THR A 44 3.18 -10.22 0.05
N GLY A 45 3.12 -9.05 -0.57
CA GLY A 45 4.08 -8.65 -1.57
C GLY A 45 5.45 -8.35 -0.95
N ASP A 46 6.32 -7.83 -1.77
CA ASP A 46 7.64 -7.41 -1.35
C ASP A 46 7.64 -5.90 -1.12
N MET A 47 8.26 -5.43 -0.04
CA MET A 47 8.45 -4.01 0.25
C MET A 47 9.89 -3.58 0.03
N CYS A 48 10.09 -2.34 -0.42
CA CYS A 48 11.40 -1.75 -0.50
C CYS A 48 11.83 -1.19 0.87
N ASP A 49 13.05 -1.47 1.28
CA ASP A 49 13.64 -0.82 2.46
C ASP A 49 14.07 0.61 2.11
N MET A 50 13.19 1.56 2.40
CA MET A 50 13.38 2.99 2.13
C MET A 50 14.55 3.64 2.87
N ARG A 51 15.16 2.94 3.84
CA ARG A 51 16.35 3.42 4.56
C ARG A 51 17.61 3.31 3.72
N HIS A 52 17.64 2.38 2.79
CA HIS A 52 18.81 2.13 1.94
C HIS A 52 18.77 2.91 0.62
N ARG A 53 17.63 2.87 -0.04
CA ARG A 53 17.46 3.54 -1.33
C ARG A 53 16.02 4.00 -1.51
N GLN A 54 15.88 5.22 -2.01
CA GLN A 54 14.60 5.74 -2.46
C GLN A 54 14.80 6.55 -3.74
N PRO A 55 13.85 6.51 -4.67
CA PRO A 55 13.92 7.33 -5.87
C PRO A 55 13.99 8.84 -5.54
N ALA A 56 14.74 9.58 -6.32
CA ALA A 56 14.89 11.03 -6.09
C ALA A 56 13.55 11.77 -6.12
N TRP A 57 12.60 11.31 -6.92
CA TRP A 57 11.27 11.89 -7.02
C TRP A 57 10.34 11.54 -5.84
N ASN A 58 10.73 10.64 -4.92
CA ASN A 58 9.93 10.27 -3.74
C ASN A 58 9.53 11.50 -2.89
N ALA A 59 10.41 12.49 -2.80
CA ALA A 59 10.14 13.74 -2.07
C ALA A 59 8.92 14.50 -2.62
N GLN A 60 8.60 14.37 -3.92
CA GLN A 60 7.44 15.03 -4.50
C GLN A 60 6.13 14.44 -3.96
N PHE A 61 6.07 13.14 -3.70
CA PHE A 61 4.92 12.52 -3.04
C PHE A 61 4.77 13.02 -1.60
N ILE A 62 5.87 13.07 -0.84
CA ILE A 62 5.85 13.60 0.53
C ILE A 62 5.31 15.04 0.52
N ASN A 63 5.83 15.89 -0.35
CA ASN A 63 5.38 17.29 -0.47
C ASN A 63 3.89 17.39 -0.87
N HIS A 64 3.42 16.51 -1.77
CA HIS A 64 2.01 16.48 -2.16
C HIS A 64 1.08 16.22 -0.96
N PHE A 65 1.38 15.23 -0.14
CA PHE A 65 0.56 14.91 1.02
C PHE A 65 0.76 15.89 2.18
N ALA A 66 1.95 16.44 2.35
CA ALA A 66 2.19 17.53 3.31
C ALA A 66 1.37 18.77 2.98
N ALA A 67 1.23 19.13 1.70
CA ALA A 67 0.37 20.23 1.26
C ALA A 67 -1.13 19.97 1.53
N LYS A 68 -1.55 18.70 1.67
CA LYS A 68 -2.90 18.31 2.13
C LYS A 68 -3.06 18.33 3.66
N GLY A 69 -2.02 18.71 4.40
CA GLY A 69 -2.03 18.77 5.86
C GLY A 69 -1.60 17.49 6.57
N TRP A 70 -1.12 16.49 5.83
CA TRP A 70 -0.59 15.27 6.44
C TRP A 70 0.75 15.53 7.13
N LYS A 71 0.96 14.86 8.26
CA LYS A 71 2.18 14.94 9.08
C LYS A 71 2.85 13.58 9.17
N ASP A 72 4.15 13.59 9.49
CA ASP A 72 4.96 12.37 9.72
C ASP A 72 4.81 11.34 8.60
N ILE A 73 4.91 11.81 7.35
CA ILE A 73 4.61 11.04 6.16
C ILE A 73 5.66 9.97 5.92
N GLY A 74 5.24 8.71 5.99
CA GLY A 74 6.02 7.56 5.58
C GLY A 74 5.63 7.09 4.18
N THR A 75 6.62 6.65 3.42
CA THR A 75 6.45 6.09 2.07
C THR A 75 7.03 4.69 2.00
N SER A 76 6.38 3.77 1.28
CA SER A 76 6.87 2.41 1.04
C SER A 76 6.46 1.94 -0.34
N TYR A 77 7.44 1.58 -1.17
CA TYR A 77 7.16 0.96 -2.47
C TYR A 77 6.86 -0.51 -2.26
N TYR A 78 5.87 -0.99 -2.98
CA TYR A 78 5.34 -2.33 -2.82
C TYR A 78 5.25 -3.04 -4.17
N ARG A 79 5.81 -4.24 -4.25
CA ARG A 79 5.75 -5.12 -5.42
C ARG A 79 4.95 -6.37 -5.08
N MET A 80 3.91 -6.63 -5.83
CA MET A 80 3.11 -7.84 -5.69
C MET A 80 3.38 -8.75 -6.89
N ASN A 81 4.11 -9.83 -6.67
CA ASN A 81 4.45 -10.81 -7.70
C ASN A 81 3.24 -11.67 -8.07
N THR A 82 3.30 -12.32 -9.24
CA THR A 82 2.30 -13.30 -9.70
C THR A 82 1.99 -14.33 -8.63
N GLY A 83 0.71 -14.62 -8.43
CA GLY A 83 0.22 -15.60 -7.45
C GLY A 83 0.18 -15.07 -6.01
N THR A 84 0.50 -13.80 -5.78
CA THR A 84 0.40 -13.19 -4.45
C THR A 84 -1.04 -12.73 -4.18
N VAL A 85 -1.57 -13.10 -3.02
CA VAL A 85 -2.88 -12.67 -2.54
C VAL A 85 -2.73 -12.11 -1.13
N LEU A 86 -3.21 -10.91 -0.92
CA LEU A 86 -3.35 -10.30 0.40
C LEU A 86 -4.84 -10.23 0.73
N PRO A 87 -5.37 -11.20 1.52
CA PRO A 87 -6.80 -11.28 1.80
C PRO A 87 -7.33 -10.06 2.55
N THR A 88 -8.65 -9.94 2.65
CA THR A 88 -9.30 -8.81 3.32
C THR A 88 -8.82 -8.63 4.75
N HIS A 89 -8.31 -7.45 5.05
CA HIS A 89 -7.79 -7.04 6.37
C HIS A 89 -7.95 -5.53 6.58
N GLY A 90 -7.70 -5.08 7.79
CA GLY A 90 -7.42 -3.68 8.11
C GLY A 90 -5.99 -3.55 8.60
N ASP A 91 -5.36 -2.43 8.34
CA ASP A 91 -4.00 -2.18 8.83
C ASP A 91 -3.99 -1.92 10.34
N LEU A 92 -3.01 -2.51 11.03
CA LEU A 92 -2.88 -2.31 12.48
C LEU A 92 -2.09 -1.05 12.86
N TYR A 93 -1.24 -0.53 11.98
CA TYR A 93 -0.38 0.64 12.18
C TYR A 93 0.48 0.62 13.46
N LYS A 94 0.66 -0.51 14.14
CA LYS A 94 1.31 -0.62 15.46
C LYS A 94 2.62 0.18 15.55
N ARG A 95 3.56 -0.10 14.64
CA ARG A 95 4.86 0.57 14.62
C ARG A 95 4.74 2.09 14.34
N TYR A 96 3.83 2.48 13.45
CA TYR A 96 3.61 3.89 13.14
C TYR A 96 3.04 4.65 14.36
N VAL A 97 2.06 4.05 15.03
CA VAL A 97 1.46 4.58 16.28
C VAL A 97 2.52 4.74 17.37
N GLU A 98 3.40 3.74 17.55
CA GLU A 98 4.50 3.79 18.53
C GLU A 98 5.50 4.91 18.23
N ILE A 99 5.98 5.01 16.98
CA ILE A 99 7.00 6.00 16.57
C ILE A 99 6.48 7.43 16.76
N PHE A 100 5.23 7.70 16.41
CA PHE A 100 4.67 9.05 16.41
C PHE A 100 3.75 9.35 17.60
N ASN A 101 3.73 8.48 18.61
CA ASN A 101 2.95 8.63 19.85
C ASN A 101 1.46 8.91 19.59
N LEU A 102 0.84 8.10 18.73
CA LEU A 102 -0.55 8.25 18.30
C LEU A 102 -1.53 7.33 19.06
N GLN A 103 -1.15 6.76 20.20
CA GLN A 103 -2.01 5.92 21.02
C GLN A 103 -3.31 6.68 21.42
N GLY A 104 -4.45 6.07 21.11
CA GLY A 104 -5.79 6.69 21.29
C GLY A 104 -6.15 7.73 20.22
N ARG A 105 -5.27 7.95 19.25
CA ARG A 105 -5.47 8.86 18.11
C ARG A 105 -5.35 8.15 16.76
N GLU A 106 -5.46 6.83 16.74
CA GLU A 106 -5.32 6.01 15.55
C GLU A 106 -6.29 6.43 14.44
N HIS A 107 -7.46 6.93 14.81
CA HIS A 107 -8.46 7.46 13.89
C HIS A 107 -7.99 8.65 13.04
N CYS A 108 -6.90 9.32 13.44
CA CYS A 108 -6.27 10.39 12.68
C CYS A 108 -5.32 9.86 11.58
N ILE A 109 -5.03 8.56 11.57
CA ILE A 109 -4.12 7.98 10.59
C ILE A 109 -4.82 7.83 9.24
N HIS A 110 -4.13 8.25 8.20
CA HIS A 110 -4.55 8.13 6.82
C HIS A 110 -3.57 7.27 6.03
N ARG A 111 -4.11 6.56 5.07
CA ARG A 111 -3.35 5.77 4.10
C ARG A 111 -3.77 6.15 2.69
N ALA A 112 -2.79 6.19 1.79
CA ALA A 112 -3.04 6.27 0.37
C ALA A 112 -2.24 5.19 -0.37
N ILE A 113 -2.82 4.61 -1.40
CA ILE A 113 -2.14 3.79 -2.38
C ILE A 113 -2.11 4.54 -3.70
N ILE A 114 -0.92 4.71 -4.26
CA ILE A 114 -0.70 5.28 -5.58
C ILE A 114 -0.33 4.13 -6.52
N PHE A 115 -1.07 3.96 -7.60
CA PHE A 115 -0.77 2.98 -8.62
C PHE A 115 0.30 3.55 -9.55
N LEU A 116 1.48 2.92 -9.54
CA LEU A 116 2.66 3.44 -10.25
C LEU A 116 2.66 3.11 -11.75
N GLN A 117 1.82 2.17 -12.16
CA GLN A 117 1.66 1.68 -13.53
C GLN A 117 0.19 1.49 -13.87
N ASP A 118 -0.11 1.39 -15.16
CA ASP A 118 -1.44 1.03 -15.63
C ASP A 118 -1.83 -0.38 -15.19
N TRP A 119 -3.12 -0.58 -15.02
CA TRP A 119 -3.70 -1.87 -14.69
C TRP A 119 -3.32 -2.95 -15.72
N GLN A 120 -3.01 -4.14 -15.23
CA GLN A 120 -2.76 -5.32 -16.04
C GLN A 120 -3.78 -6.42 -15.70
N SER A 121 -4.10 -7.26 -16.69
CA SER A 121 -5.01 -8.39 -16.48
C SER A 121 -4.55 -9.27 -15.31
N GLY A 122 -5.47 -9.55 -14.39
CA GLY A 122 -5.20 -10.30 -13.17
C GLY A 122 -4.80 -9.46 -11.95
N HIS A 123 -4.53 -8.16 -12.13
CA HIS A 123 -4.35 -7.25 -11.01
C HIS A 123 -5.71 -6.91 -10.38
N TYR A 124 -5.79 -7.00 -9.06
CA TYR A 124 -7.02 -6.74 -8.32
C TYR A 124 -6.73 -5.95 -7.04
N ALA A 125 -7.61 -5.04 -6.72
CA ALA A 125 -7.70 -4.39 -5.43
C ALA A 125 -9.17 -4.23 -5.04
N GLU A 126 -9.45 -4.17 -3.73
CA GLU A 126 -10.80 -3.98 -3.21
C GLU A 126 -10.72 -3.15 -1.93
N TYR A 127 -11.66 -2.24 -1.78
CA TYR A 127 -11.79 -1.36 -0.62
C TYR A 127 -13.25 -1.35 -0.16
N GLU A 128 -13.49 -1.76 1.11
CA GLU A 128 -14.84 -1.86 1.68
C GLU A 128 -15.83 -2.64 0.79
N GLY A 129 -15.37 -3.78 0.25
CA GLY A 129 -16.17 -4.66 -0.62
C GLY A 129 -16.41 -4.12 -2.03
N LYS A 130 -15.75 -3.02 -2.42
CA LYS A 130 -15.86 -2.43 -3.76
C LYS A 130 -14.60 -2.72 -4.57
N PRO A 131 -14.72 -3.48 -5.68
CA PRO A 131 -13.60 -3.74 -6.57
C PRO A 131 -13.01 -2.45 -7.15
N PHE A 132 -11.70 -2.40 -7.25
CA PHE A 132 -10.96 -1.36 -7.94
C PHE A 132 -10.04 -2.02 -8.96
N VAL A 133 -10.36 -1.86 -10.22
CA VAL A 133 -9.67 -2.44 -11.39
C VAL A 133 -9.64 -1.41 -12.52
N ASN A 134 -8.91 -1.67 -13.57
CA ASN A 134 -8.76 -0.77 -14.72
C ASN A 134 -8.19 0.61 -14.38
N TRP A 135 -7.36 0.69 -13.33
CA TRP A 135 -6.69 1.94 -13.00
C TRP A 135 -5.64 2.31 -14.04
N SER A 136 -5.28 3.58 -14.06
CA SER A 136 -4.12 4.09 -14.78
C SER A 136 -3.03 4.50 -13.80
N ALA A 137 -1.79 4.58 -14.26
CA ALA A 137 -0.73 5.20 -13.50
C ALA A 137 -1.15 6.59 -13.00
N GLY A 138 -0.91 6.86 -11.72
CA GLY A 138 -1.33 8.10 -11.07
C GLY A 138 -2.69 8.03 -10.37
N ASP A 139 -3.47 6.98 -10.54
CA ASP A 139 -4.66 6.80 -9.71
C ASP A 139 -4.26 6.60 -8.24
N VAL A 140 -5.00 7.27 -7.36
CA VAL A 140 -4.80 7.26 -5.92
C VAL A 140 -6.08 6.83 -5.23
N VAL A 141 -5.98 5.85 -4.34
CA VAL A 141 -7.04 5.51 -3.39
C VAL A 141 -6.57 5.88 -2.00
N GLU A 142 -7.32 6.73 -1.33
CA GLU A 142 -7.00 7.27 0.00
C GLU A 142 -8.11 6.91 0.98
N TRP A 143 -7.74 6.51 2.20
CA TRP A 143 -8.68 6.17 3.27
C TRP A 143 -8.12 6.53 4.66
N CYS A 144 -9.00 6.61 5.64
CA CYS A 144 -8.64 6.73 7.05
C CYS A 144 -8.61 5.37 7.74
N TYR A 145 -8.06 5.36 8.94
CA TYR A 145 -7.92 4.21 9.82
C TYR A 145 -9.10 3.22 9.74
N ASP A 146 -8.80 1.94 9.89
CA ASP A 146 -9.74 0.79 9.95
C ASP A 146 -10.54 0.48 8.67
N THR A 147 -10.11 0.95 7.52
CA THR A 147 -10.71 0.57 6.24
C THR A 147 -10.31 -0.85 5.84
N LYS A 148 -11.29 -1.69 5.57
CA LYS A 148 -11.05 -3.06 5.08
C LYS A 148 -10.70 -3.04 3.61
N HIS A 149 -9.60 -3.73 3.29
CA HIS A 149 -9.11 -3.81 1.92
C HIS A 149 -8.43 -5.14 1.63
N MET A 150 -8.32 -5.47 0.36
CA MET A 150 -7.58 -6.63 -0.12
C MET A 150 -6.88 -6.32 -1.44
N ALA A 151 -5.92 -7.16 -1.80
CA ALA A 151 -5.22 -7.07 -3.07
C ALA A 151 -4.79 -8.44 -3.57
N ALA A 152 -4.75 -8.62 -4.88
CA ALA A 152 -4.22 -9.81 -5.50
C ALA A 152 -3.50 -9.49 -6.82
N ASN A 153 -2.55 -10.33 -7.16
CA ASN A 153 -1.97 -10.41 -8.49
C ASN A 153 -2.09 -11.83 -9.02
N LEU A 154 -3.07 -12.05 -9.86
CA LEU A 154 -3.32 -13.31 -10.57
C LEU A 154 -2.87 -13.22 -12.03
N GLY A 155 -2.24 -12.10 -12.41
CA GLY A 155 -1.69 -11.84 -13.74
C GLY A 155 -0.27 -12.37 -13.91
N LEU A 156 0.34 -12.05 -15.04
CA LEU A 156 1.69 -12.50 -15.41
C LEU A 156 2.77 -11.47 -15.03
N ASP A 157 2.41 -10.21 -14.87
CA ASP A 157 3.33 -9.12 -14.62
C ASP A 157 3.27 -8.67 -13.15
N PRO A 158 4.39 -8.25 -12.54
CA PRO A 158 4.38 -7.68 -11.20
C PRO A 158 3.52 -6.42 -11.11
N ARG A 159 2.81 -6.26 -10.00
CA ARG A 159 2.05 -5.06 -9.68
C ARG A 159 2.83 -4.16 -8.73
N TYR A 160 3.02 -2.90 -9.12
CA TYR A 160 3.74 -1.93 -8.30
C TYR A 160 2.83 -0.82 -7.79
N THR A 161 2.93 -0.55 -6.50
CA THR A 161 2.23 0.55 -5.83
C THR A 161 3.16 1.28 -4.88
N LEU A 162 2.86 2.55 -4.62
CA LEU A 162 3.46 3.32 -3.55
C LEU A 162 2.42 3.50 -2.44
N GLN A 163 2.78 3.06 -1.25
CA GLN A 163 1.98 3.20 -0.04
C GLN A 163 2.45 4.43 0.73
N ILE A 164 1.53 5.31 1.04
CA ILE A 164 1.77 6.52 1.85
C ILE A 164 0.99 6.38 3.16
N THR A 165 1.63 6.69 4.27
CA THR A 165 0.98 6.77 5.58
C THR A 165 1.30 8.12 6.21
N GLY A 166 0.30 8.76 6.77
CA GLY A 166 0.44 10.01 7.51
C GLY A 166 -0.70 10.16 8.51
N TRP A 167 -0.73 11.26 9.26
CA TRP A 167 -1.83 11.60 10.14
C TRP A 167 -2.20 13.07 10.00
N VAL A 168 -3.45 13.42 10.33
CA VAL A 168 -3.99 14.79 10.26
C VAL A 168 -4.50 15.27 11.60
#